data_a09bc35e4e7a35cd53ffa4bdcb649cc9
#
_entry.id   a09bc35e4e7a35cd53ffa4bdcb649cc9
#
_cell.length_a   1.000
_cell.length_b   1.000
_cell.length_c   1.000
_cell.angle_alpha   90.00
_cell.angle_beta   90.00
_cell.angle_gamma   90.00
#
_symmetry.space_group_name_H-M   'P 1'
#
loop_
_entity.id
_entity.type
_entity.pdbx_description
1 polymer ?
#
loop_
_entity_poly.entity_id
_entity_poly.type
_entity_poly.pdbx_seq_one_letter_code
_entity_poly.pdbx_strand_id
1 'polypeptide(L)'
;EMQRDGEEGRKKMTAITRYVTVGLALFESVAMAVGFGRQGLLTTFNAVNVIVVVAALTAGSAFLMWVGEQINDKGVGNGISMVLLINILSRIPQDMVTLYETFVKGKTIARGLLMWIIIAVVIIAVVVLVLILNGAERRIPVQYSKKMAGRKMVGGQSSNIPLKVNTAGVIPIIFASSIMSFPSIILSFVGNSDIKGIGGTLIKMLNSNNWFDKTNPVASLGLILYIVLVIFFAYFYTSITFNPMEVADNMKKQGGFIPGIRPGKSTVDYLNNLLSYIIFIGAAGLTIVAVIPFFFNGFFKANVSFGGTSLIIIASVILETLKQIESMMLVRNYKGFLND
;
A
#
# COMPACT_ATOMS: atom_id res chain seq x y z
N GLU A 1 20.56 1.07 13.41
CA GLU A 1 21.55 0.22 14.11
C GLU A 1 21.23 -1.27 13.92
N MET A 2 20.04 -1.76 14.28
CA MET A 2 19.65 -3.19 14.15
C MET A 2 19.77 -3.76 12.73
N GLN A 3 19.59 -2.96 11.68
CA GLN A 3 19.80 -3.42 10.29
C GLN A 3 21.28 -3.64 9.94
N ARG A 4 22.20 -3.04 10.67
CA ARG A 4 23.64 -3.22 10.48
C ARG A 4 24.19 -4.47 11.16
N ASP A 5 23.45 -5.03 12.13
CA ASP A 5 23.86 -6.22 12.90
C ASP A 5 23.63 -7.55 12.17
N GLY A 6 23.34 -7.51 10.87
CA GLY A 6 23.20 -8.70 10.02
C GLY A 6 22.02 -9.59 10.39
N GLU A 7 22.28 -10.91 10.51
CA GLU A 7 21.21 -11.91 10.72
C GLU A 7 20.60 -11.84 12.13
N GLU A 8 21.39 -11.48 13.12
CA GLU A 8 20.94 -11.35 14.51
C GLU A 8 20.03 -10.12 14.70
N GLY A 9 20.37 -9.00 14.06
CA GLY A 9 19.53 -7.81 14.02
C GLY A 9 18.18 -8.05 13.32
N ARG A 10 18.17 -8.83 12.24
CA ARG A 10 16.93 -9.24 11.57
C ARG A 10 16.03 -10.08 12.46
N LYS A 11 16.59 -11.06 13.20
CA LYS A 11 15.81 -11.89 14.14
C LYS A 11 15.19 -11.05 15.26
N LYS A 12 15.96 -10.11 15.83
CA LYS A 12 15.44 -9.17 16.85
C LYS A 12 14.32 -8.29 16.30
N MET A 13 14.49 -7.78 15.10
CA MET A 13 13.47 -6.93 14.44
C MET A 13 12.18 -7.70 14.18
N THR A 14 12.27 -8.95 13.71
CA THR A 14 11.11 -9.83 13.51
C THR A 14 10.40 -10.11 14.83
N ALA A 15 11.13 -10.39 15.91
CA ALA A 15 10.54 -10.61 17.23
C ALA A 15 9.79 -9.36 17.75
N ILE A 16 10.39 -8.18 17.63
CA ILE A 16 9.75 -6.91 18.03
C ILE A 16 8.48 -6.69 17.20
N THR A 17 8.54 -6.91 15.90
CA THR A 17 7.37 -6.77 15.00
C THR A 17 6.24 -7.69 15.43
N ARG A 18 6.53 -8.96 15.78
CA ARG A 18 5.51 -9.90 16.29
C ARG A 18 4.84 -9.39 17.57
N TYR A 19 5.61 -8.94 18.56
CA TYR A 19 5.06 -8.42 19.81
C TYR A 19 4.20 -7.17 19.58
N VAL A 20 4.67 -6.24 18.76
CA VAL A 20 3.91 -5.02 18.44
C VAL A 20 2.62 -5.37 17.69
N THR A 21 2.67 -6.30 16.73
CA THR A 21 1.49 -6.73 15.96
C THR A 21 0.45 -7.37 16.87
N VAL A 22 0.85 -8.28 17.75
CA VAL A 22 -0.09 -8.91 18.70
C VAL A 22 -0.65 -7.89 19.69
N GLY A 23 0.17 -6.95 20.18
CA GLY A 23 -0.28 -5.88 21.07
C GLY A 23 -1.30 -4.95 20.39
N LEU A 24 -1.06 -4.54 19.14
CA LEU A 24 -2.00 -3.75 18.36
C LEU A 24 -3.28 -4.53 18.05
N ALA A 25 -3.16 -5.80 17.68
CA ALA A 25 -4.31 -6.68 17.42
C ALA A 25 -5.19 -6.83 18.66
N LEU A 26 -4.59 -6.96 19.84
CA LEU A 26 -5.32 -7.02 21.11
C LEU A 26 -6.05 -5.70 21.38
N PHE A 27 -5.39 -4.57 21.22
CA PHE A 27 -6.00 -3.25 21.40
C PHE A 27 -7.21 -3.05 20.45
N GLU A 28 -7.02 -3.34 19.15
CA GLU A 28 -8.07 -3.23 18.15
C GLU A 28 -9.22 -4.21 18.40
N SER A 29 -8.91 -5.43 18.82
CA SER A 29 -9.91 -6.46 19.16
C SER A 29 -10.79 -6.03 20.34
N VAL A 30 -10.23 -5.37 21.35
CA VAL A 30 -11.01 -4.81 22.46
C VAL A 30 -11.94 -3.71 21.96
N ALA A 31 -11.44 -2.82 21.09
CA ALA A 31 -12.25 -1.77 20.47
C ALA A 31 -13.45 -2.34 19.71
N MET A 32 -13.19 -3.32 18.86
CA MET A 32 -14.24 -3.97 18.05
C MET A 32 -15.24 -4.74 18.93
N ALA A 33 -14.77 -5.50 19.92
CA ALA A 33 -15.65 -6.27 20.81
C ALA A 33 -16.58 -5.35 21.60
N VAL A 34 -16.09 -4.23 22.13
CA VAL A 34 -16.91 -3.24 22.83
C VAL A 34 -17.87 -2.53 21.87
N GLY A 35 -17.39 -2.16 20.67
CA GLY A 35 -18.21 -1.53 19.63
C GLY A 35 -19.36 -2.42 19.17
N PHE A 36 -19.10 -3.69 18.89
CA PHE A 36 -20.11 -4.68 18.49
C PHE A 36 -21.07 -4.98 19.65
N GLY A 37 -20.58 -5.05 20.89
CA GLY A 37 -21.43 -5.26 22.06
C GLY A 37 -22.44 -4.13 22.25
N ARG A 38 -22.03 -2.87 22.07
CA ARG A 38 -22.91 -1.70 22.17
C ARG A 38 -23.90 -1.57 21.03
N GLN A 39 -23.56 -2.07 19.84
CA GLN A 39 -24.47 -2.11 18.67
C GLN A 39 -25.47 -3.28 18.74
N GLY A 40 -25.45 -4.09 19.78
CA GLY A 40 -26.36 -5.22 19.94
C GLY A 40 -26.03 -6.42 19.04
N LEU A 41 -24.83 -6.48 18.47
CA LEU A 41 -24.38 -7.61 17.66
C LEU A 41 -23.98 -8.82 18.50
N LEU A 42 -23.73 -8.62 19.79
CA LEU A 42 -23.50 -9.69 20.75
C LEU A 42 -24.84 -10.09 21.41
N THR A 43 -25.16 -11.37 21.40
CA THR A 43 -26.39 -11.93 22.00
C THR A 43 -26.53 -11.55 23.47
N THR A 44 -25.41 -11.48 24.21
CA THR A 44 -25.36 -10.98 25.58
C THR A 44 -24.09 -10.18 25.77
N PHE A 45 -24.21 -8.92 26.20
CA PHE A 45 -23.08 -8.06 26.49
C PHE A 45 -22.56 -8.28 27.91
N ASN A 46 -21.80 -9.36 28.08
CA ASN A 46 -21.14 -9.72 29.34
C ASN A 46 -19.61 -9.66 29.17
N ALA A 47 -18.90 -9.41 30.27
CA ALA A 47 -17.44 -9.38 30.29
C ALA A 47 -16.81 -10.66 29.70
N VAL A 48 -17.39 -11.81 29.99
CA VAL A 48 -16.94 -13.12 29.47
C VAL A 48 -17.02 -13.17 27.96
N ASN A 49 -18.16 -12.76 27.38
CA ASN A 49 -18.33 -12.76 25.90
C ASN A 49 -17.40 -11.77 25.20
N VAL A 50 -17.18 -10.61 25.82
CA VAL A 50 -16.18 -9.63 25.29
C VAL A 50 -14.79 -10.25 25.30
N ILE A 51 -14.37 -10.91 26.39
CA ILE A 51 -13.06 -11.57 26.46
C ILE A 51 -12.93 -12.67 25.40
N VAL A 52 -13.97 -13.48 25.18
CA VAL A 52 -13.97 -14.53 24.16
C VAL A 52 -13.81 -13.94 22.77
N VAL A 53 -14.53 -12.86 22.44
CA VAL A 53 -14.42 -12.18 21.15
C VAL A 53 -13.02 -11.57 20.98
N VAL A 54 -12.49 -10.91 22.00
CA VAL A 54 -11.13 -10.36 21.97
C VAL A 54 -10.09 -11.44 21.75
N ALA A 55 -10.19 -12.56 22.49
CA ALA A 55 -9.28 -13.69 22.34
C ALA A 55 -9.35 -14.30 20.92
N ALA A 56 -10.56 -14.47 20.39
CA ALA A 56 -10.76 -15.03 19.05
C ALA A 56 -10.18 -14.11 17.95
N LEU A 57 -10.44 -12.80 18.01
CA LEU A 57 -9.92 -11.84 17.05
C LEU A 57 -8.40 -11.72 17.11
N THR A 58 -7.84 -11.65 18.32
CA THR A 58 -6.39 -11.59 18.53
C THR A 58 -5.70 -12.87 18.04
N ALA A 59 -6.27 -14.04 18.35
CA ALA A 59 -5.75 -15.32 17.88
C ALA A 59 -5.81 -15.42 16.35
N GLY A 60 -6.90 -14.96 15.72
CA GLY A 60 -7.04 -14.90 14.26
C GLY A 60 -5.97 -14.01 13.61
N SER A 61 -5.72 -12.83 14.16
CA SER A 61 -4.68 -11.92 13.68
C SER A 61 -3.28 -12.52 13.83
N ALA A 62 -2.97 -13.16 14.98
CA ALA A 62 -1.70 -13.84 15.19
C ALA A 62 -1.51 -15.03 14.24
N PHE A 63 -2.58 -15.77 13.95
CA PHE A 63 -2.55 -16.87 12.99
C PHE A 63 -2.26 -16.37 11.57
N LEU A 64 -2.93 -15.28 11.13
CA LEU A 64 -2.66 -14.68 9.82
C LEU A 64 -1.23 -14.15 9.69
N MET A 65 -0.70 -13.56 10.75
CA MET A 65 0.71 -13.14 10.80
C MET A 65 1.64 -14.34 10.63
N TRP A 66 1.40 -15.44 11.35
CA TRP A 66 2.18 -16.68 11.22
C TRP A 66 2.09 -17.26 9.80
N VAL A 67 0.91 -17.29 9.18
CA VAL A 67 0.73 -17.73 7.79
C VAL A 67 1.56 -16.86 6.85
N GLY A 68 1.52 -15.52 7.02
CA GLY A 68 2.34 -14.60 6.24
C GLY A 68 3.84 -14.87 6.35
N GLU A 69 4.32 -15.18 7.56
CA GLU A 69 5.72 -15.56 7.77
C GLU A 69 6.08 -16.89 7.08
N GLN A 70 5.19 -17.90 7.15
CA GLN A 70 5.41 -19.18 6.46
C GLN A 70 5.49 -19.01 4.92
N ILE A 71 4.70 -18.07 4.36
CA ILE A 71 4.77 -17.75 2.92
C ILE A 71 6.11 -17.07 2.61
N ASN A 72 6.61 -16.17 3.46
CA ASN A 72 7.91 -15.54 3.28
C ASN A 72 9.06 -16.55 3.31
N ASP A 73 9.01 -17.52 4.23
CA ASP A 73 10.09 -18.47 4.45
C ASP A 73 10.11 -19.62 3.43
N LYS A 74 8.95 -20.07 3.00
CA LYS A 74 8.80 -21.31 2.18
C LYS A 74 8.13 -21.07 0.85
N GLY A 75 7.51 -19.92 0.65
CA GLY A 75 6.72 -19.58 -0.53
C GLY A 75 7.44 -18.62 -1.48
N VAL A 76 6.64 -17.96 -2.30
CA VAL A 76 7.07 -16.93 -3.25
C VAL A 76 6.27 -15.67 -2.97
N GLY A 77 6.94 -14.52 -3.05
CA GLY A 77 6.30 -13.23 -2.80
C GLY A 77 6.36 -12.80 -1.33
N ASN A 78 5.79 -11.65 -1.05
CA ASN A 78 5.65 -11.15 0.31
C ASN A 78 4.38 -11.74 0.93
N GLY A 79 4.53 -12.56 1.98
CA GLY A 79 3.42 -13.30 2.59
C GLY A 79 2.32 -12.40 3.14
N ILE A 80 2.64 -11.26 3.76
CA ILE A 80 1.64 -10.32 4.27
C ILE A 80 0.86 -9.70 3.10
N SER A 81 1.55 -9.33 2.03
CA SER A 81 0.93 -8.81 0.81
C SER A 81 0.01 -9.84 0.16
N MET A 82 0.40 -11.13 0.17
CA MET A 82 -0.45 -12.23 -0.32
C MET A 82 -1.71 -12.41 0.52
N VAL A 83 -1.63 -12.34 1.83
CA VAL A 83 -2.80 -12.40 2.73
C VAL A 83 -3.74 -11.24 2.44
N LEU A 84 -3.21 -10.03 2.29
CA LEU A 84 -4.01 -8.85 1.91
C LEU A 84 -4.67 -9.03 0.54
N LEU A 85 -3.94 -9.53 -0.45
CA LEU A 85 -4.46 -9.82 -1.78
C LEU A 85 -5.66 -10.77 -1.74
N ILE A 86 -5.54 -11.90 -1.03
CA ILE A 86 -6.62 -12.89 -0.90
C ILE A 86 -7.83 -12.28 -0.21
N ASN A 87 -7.64 -11.49 0.86
CA ASN A 87 -8.72 -10.81 1.55
C ASN A 87 -9.49 -9.84 0.63
N ILE A 88 -8.78 -9.11 -0.22
CA ILE A 88 -9.39 -8.21 -1.20
C ILE A 88 -10.13 -9.00 -2.28
N LEU A 89 -9.50 -10.04 -2.84
CA LEU A 89 -10.11 -10.88 -3.88
C LEU A 89 -11.39 -11.57 -3.40
N SER A 90 -11.45 -11.98 -2.14
CA SER A 90 -12.63 -12.62 -1.56
C SER A 90 -13.87 -11.72 -1.54
N ARG A 91 -13.70 -10.40 -1.55
CA ARG A 91 -14.79 -9.41 -1.55
C ARG A 91 -15.26 -9.04 -2.95
N ILE A 92 -14.47 -9.25 -3.99
CA ILE A 92 -14.82 -8.87 -5.37
C ILE A 92 -16.16 -9.46 -5.83
N PRO A 93 -16.50 -10.73 -5.59
CA PRO A 93 -17.81 -11.27 -6.00
C PRO A 93 -18.98 -10.51 -5.38
N GLN A 94 -18.89 -10.18 -4.09
CA GLN A 94 -19.94 -9.42 -3.40
C GLN A 94 -20.05 -7.98 -3.95
N ASP A 95 -18.93 -7.35 -4.22
CA ASP A 95 -18.91 -6.00 -4.82
C ASP A 95 -19.53 -5.99 -6.22
N MET A 96 -19.31 -7.03 -7.04
CA MET A 96 -19.95 -7.17 -8.35
C MET A 96 -21.46 -7.31 -8.22
N VAL A 97 -21.96 -8.07 -7.24
CA VAL A 97 -23.40 -8.18 -6.95
C VAL A 97 -23.96 -6.80 -6.54
N THR A 98 -23.27 -6.08 -5.67
CA THR A 98 -23.67 -4.74 -5.21
C THR A 98 -23.74 -3.75 -6.38
N LEU A 99 -22.75 -3.78 -7.29
CA LEU A 99 -22.77 -2.96 -8.51
C LEU A 99 -23.97 -3.30 -9.40
N TYR A 100 -24.23 -4.59 -9.60
CA TYR A 100 -25.39 -5.05 -10.37
C TYR A 100 -26.70 -4.55 -9.75
N GLU A 101 -26.88 -4.71 -8.44
CA GLU A 101 -28.09 -4.28 -7.74
C GLU A 101 -28.28 -2.77 -7.77
N THR A 102 -27.21 -2.00 -7.64
CA THR A 102 -27.26 -0.53 -7.60
C THR A 102 -27.52 0.08 -8.97
N PHE A 103 -26.89 -0.44 -10.02
CA PHE A 103 -26.83 0.21 -11.32
C PHE A 103 -27.71 -0.44 -12.40
N VAL A 104 -28.01 -1.72 -12.26
CA VAL A 104 -28.71 -2.49 -13.33
C VAL A 104 -30.08 -2.96 -12.90
N LYS A 105 -30.24 -3.48 -11.68
CA LYS A 105 -31.49 -4.04 -11.18
C LYS A 105 -32.61 -3.00 -11.21
N GLY A 106 -33.73 -3.35 -11.84
CA GLY A 106 -34.92 -2.48 -11.93
C GLY A 106 -34.83 -1.37 -12.98
N LYS A 107 -33.83 -1.36 -13.87
CA LYS A 107 -33.70 -0.41 -14.99
C LYS A 107 -34.05 -1.08 -16.32
N THR A 108 -34.37 -0.26 -17.32
CA THR A 108 -34.62 -0.73 -18.69
C THR A 108 -33.35 -1.44 -19.19
N ILE A 109 -33.53 -2.54 -19.97
CA ILE A 109 -32.41 -3.37 -20.48
C ILE A 109 -31.33 -2.53 -21.15
N ALA A 110 -31.69 -1.55 -21.98
CA ALA A 110 -30.73 -0.67 -22.65
C ALA A 110 -29.92 0.19 -21.66
N ARG A 111 -30.55 0.72 -20.61
CA ARG A 111 -29.86 1.49 -19.56
C ARG A 111 -28.96 0.59 -18.69
N GLY A 112 -29.44 -0.61 -18.37
CA GLY A 112 -28.64 -1.58 -17.61
C GLY A 112 -27.38 -1.98 -18.36
N LEU A 113 -27.48 -2.30 -19.64
CA LEU A 113 -26.34 -2.64 -20.50
C LEU A 113 -25.36 -1.47 -20.61
N LEU A 114 -25.85 -0.24 -20.83
CA LEU A 114 -25.01 0.94 -20.92
C LEU A 114 -24.24 1.19 -19.62
N MET A 115 -24.88 1.05 -18.46
CA MET A 115 -24.23 1.18 -17.16
C MET A 115 -23.15 0.11 -16.94
N TRP A 116 -23.41 -1.15 -17.33
CA TRP A 116 -22.39 -2.20 -17.26
C TRP A 116 -21.17 -1.89 -18.12
N ILE A 117 -21.37 -1.39 -19.33
CA ILE A 117 -20.26 -0.99 -20.21
C ILE A 117 -19.46 0.15 -19.57
N ILE A 118 -20.11 1.17 -19.03
CA ILE A 118 -19.43 2.29 -18.35
C ILE A 118 -18.62 1.78 -17.16
N ILE A 119 -19.20 0.93 -16.31
CA ILE A 119 -18.48 0.35 -15.15
C ILE A 119 -17.25 -0.45 -15.62
N ALA A 120 -17.40 -1.29 -16.62
CA ALA A 120 -16.29 -2.07 -17.17
C ALA A 120 -15.18 -1.17 -17.73
N VAL A 121 -15.52 -0.13 -18.47
CA VAL A 121 -14.55 0.84 -19.01
C VAL A 121 -13.81 1.55 -17.87
N VAL A 122 -14.51 1.98 -16.82
CA VAL A 122 -13.88 2.65 -15.68
C VAL A 122 -12.95 1.69 -14.94
N ILE A 123 -13.35 0.45 -14.69
CA ILE A 123 -12.49 -0.55 -14.04
C ILE A 123 -11.22 -0.77 -14.86
N ILE A 124 -11.36 -0.99 -16.17
CA ILE A 124 -10.21 -1.18 -17.08
C ILE A 124 -9.30 0.06 -17.07
N ALA A 125 -9.86 1.26 -17.14
CA ALA A 125 -9.08 2.50 -17.10
C ALA A 125 -8.27 2.64 -15.79
N VAL A 126 -8.88 2.31 -14.65
CA VAL A 126 -8.21 2.32 -13.35
C VAL A 126 -7.10 1.26 -13.30
N VAL A 127 -7.37 0.04 -13.77
CA VAL A 127 -6.36 -1.02 -13.83
C VAL A 127 -5.17 -0.60 -14.70
N VAL A 128 -5.41 -0.05 -15.88
CA VAL A 128 -4.35 0.44 -16.78
C VAL A 128 -3.54 1.55 -16.11
N LEU A 129 -4.20 2.51 -15.47
CA LEU A 129 -3.53 3.59 -14.74
C LEU A 129 -2.63 3.04 -13.62
N VAL A 130 -3.13 2.08 -12.84
CA VAL A 130 -2.37 1.42 -11.76
C VAL A 130 -1.16 0.66 -12.31
N LEU A 131 -1.33 -0.08 -13.41
CA LEU A 131 -0.23 -0.80 -14.05
C LEU A 131 0.86 0.16 -14.56
N ILE A 132 0.46 1.29 -15.15
CA ILE A 132 1.40 2.33 -15.59
C ILE A 132 2.15 2.90 -14.37
N LEU A 133 1.46 3.25 -13.29
CA LEU A 133 2.08 3.81 -12.08
C LEU A 133 3.08 2.85 -11.43
N ASN A 134 2.74 1.58 -11.36
CA ASN A 134 3.61 0.56 -10.74
C ASN A 134 4.74 0.08 -11.65
N GLY A 135 4.54 0.14 -12.97
CA GLY A 135 5.52 -0.26 -13.97
C GLY A 135 6.47 0.87 -14.40
N ALA A 136 6.05 2.14 -14.20
CA ALA A 136 6.84 3.28 -14.63
C ALA A 136 8.13 3.42 -13.80
N GLU A 137 9.26 3.51 -14.50
CA GLU A 137 10.57 3.70 -13.89
C GLU A 137 11.40 4.75 -14.66
N ARG A 138 12.13 5.58 -13.94
CA ARG A 138 13.12 6.49 -14.50
C ARG A 138 14.48 5.81 -14.45
N ARG A 139 15.06 5.51 -15.62
CA ARG A 139 16.38 4.92 -15.74
C ARG A 139 17.43 6.02 -15.78
N ILE A 140 18.34 6.02 -14.80
CA ILE A 140 19.47 6.95 -14.75
C ILE A 140 20.68 6.23 -15.32
N PRO A 141 21.29 6.73 -16.42
CA PRO A 141 22.48 6.11 -16.99
C PRO A 141 23.69 6.32 -16.05
N VAL A 142 24.39 5.24 -15.75
CA VAL A 142 25.63 5.24 -14.98
C VAL A 142 26.74 4.64 -15.83
N GLN A 143 27.88 5.32 -15.90
CA GLN A 143 29.07 4.84 -16.58
C GLN A 143 30.09 4.42 -15.53
N TYR A 144 30.67 3.25 -15.72
CA TYR A 144 31.79 2.78 -14.90
C TYR A 144 33.11 2.99 -15.62
N SER A 145 34.10 3.49 -14.89
CA SER A 145 35.44 3.68 -15.45
C SER A 145 36.07 2.32 -15.80
N LYS A 146 36.73 2.27 -16.96
CA LYS A 146 37.48 1.10 -17.39
C LYS A 146 38.66 0.90 -16.44
N LYS A 147 38.80 -0.31 -15.88
CA LYS A 147 39.97 -0.70 -15.08
C LYS A 147 40.90 -1.56 -15.92
N MET A 148 42.18 -1.29 -15.89
CA MET A 148 43.18 -2.19 -16.46
C MET A 148 43.42 -3.37 -15.51
N ALA A 149 43.11 -4.58 -15.92
CA ALA A 149 43.48 -5.82 -15.26
C ALA A 149 44.54 -6.52 -16.11
N GLY A 150 45.82 -6.28 -15.79
CA GLY A 150 46.96 -6.74 -16.59
C GLY A 150 47.03 -6.04 -17.97
N ARG A 151 47.15 -6.82 -19.06
CA ARG A 151 47.18 -6.32 -20.45
C ARG A 151 45.81 -6.12 -21.11
N LYS A 152 44.71 -6.50 -20.43
CA LYS A 152 43.30 -6.36 -20.95
C LYS A 152 42.54 -5.23 -20.27
N MET A 153 41.89 -4.40 -21.02
CA MET A 153 40.90 -3.45 -20.51
C MET A 153 39.65 -4.23 -20.12
N VAL A 154 39.32 -4.22 -18.82
CA VAL A 154 38.08 -4.82 -18.27
C VAL A 154 37.23 -3.70 -17.70
N GLY A 155 35.93 -3.70 -18.02
CA GLY A 155 35.00 -2.67 -17.56
C GLY A 155 34.62 -1.69 -18.66
N GLY A 156 33.82 -0.70 -18.32
CA GLY A 156 33.23 0.26 -19.27
C GLY A 156 31.84 -0.12 -19.72
N GLN A 157 31.16 -1.03 -18.98
CA GLN A 157 29.74 -1.25 -19.17
C GLN A 157 28.94 -0.04 -18.65
N SER A 158 28.06 0.48 -19.49
CA SER A 158 27.03 1.41 -19.05
C SER A 158 25.92 0.61 -18.37
N SER A 159 25.58 0.97 -17.16
CA SER A 159 24.45 0.42 -16.40
C SER A 159 23.41 1.51 -16.17
N ASN A 160 22.21 1.13 -15.78
CA ASN A 160 21.18 2.09 -15.43
C ASN A 160 20.69 1.82 -14.00
N ILE A 161 20.47 2.90 -13.23
CA ILE A 161 19.79 2.83 -11.95
C ILE A 161 18.30 3.04 -12.20
N PRO A 162 17.42 2.02 -11.99
CA PRO A 162 15.99 2.18 -12.14
C PRO A 162 15.41 2.84 -10.90
N LEU A 163 14.81 4.01 -11.04
CA LEU A 163 13.99 4.65 -9.99
C LEU A 163 12.52 4.48 -10.35
N LYS A 164 11.80 3.71 -9.56
CA LYS A 164 10.35 3.51 -9.74
C LYS A 164 9.60 4.81 -9.44
N VAL A 165 8.60 5.16 -10.25
CA VAL A 165 7.73 6.31 -10.02
C VAL A 165 6.91 6.11 -8.75
N ASN A 166 6.40 4.91 -8.55
CA ASN A 166 5.75 4.52 -7.30
C ASN A 166 6.71 3.73 -6.41
N THR A 167 7.72 4.41 -5.84
CA THR A 167 8.70 3.79 -4.93
C THR A 167 8.07 3.37 -3.61
N ALA A 168 7.11 4.14 -3.12
CA ALA A 168 6.44 3.89 -1.85
C ALA A 168 5.35 2.80 -1.91
N GLY A 169 4.95 2.37 -3.11
CA GLY A 169 3.89 1.39 -3.29
C GLY A 169 2.54 1.88 -2.78
N VAL A 170 1.82 1.00 -2.09
CA VAL A 170 0.51 1.29 -1.48
C VAL A 170 0.59 1.78 -0.04
N ILE A 171 1.76 1.73 0.58
CA ILE A 171 1.96 2.01 2.01
C ILE A 171 1.47 3.40 2.42
N PRO A 172 1.72 4.49 1.65
CA PRO A 172 1.21 5.82 1.97
C PRO A 172 -0.31 5.88 2.13
N ILE A 173 -1.02 5.15 1.27
CA ILE A 173 -2.48 5.11 1.27
C ILE A 173 -2.98 4.36 2.51
N ILE A 174 -2.34 3.24 2.85
CA ILE A 174 -2.70 2.45 4.05
C ILE A 174 -2.52 3.29 5.31
N PHE A 175 -1.39 4.00 5.45
CA PHE A 175 -1.16 4.88 6.60
C PHE A 175 -2.16 6.04 6.66
N ALA A 176 -2.41 6.72 5.54
CA ALA A 176 -3.39 7.80 5.48
C ALA A 176 -4.78 7.32 5.88
N SER A 177 -5.22 6.17 5.33
CA SER A 177 -6.52 5.57 5.67
C SER A 177 -6.59 5.14 7.15
N SER A 178 -5.52 4.58 7.70
CA SER A 178 -5.46 4.16 9.09
C SER A 178 -5.58 5.35 10.05
N ILE A 179 -4.86 6.44 9.77
CA ILE A 179 -4.95 7.67 10.59
C ILE A 179 -6.35 8.28 10.51
N MET A 180 -6.96 8.29 9.32
CA MET A 180 -8.31 8.81 9.15
C MET A 180 -9.37 7.94 9.86
N SER A 181 -9.15 6.64 9.94
CA SER A 181 -10.07 5.70 10.60
C SER A 181 -9.91 5.66 12.13
N PHE A 182 -8.74 6.02 12.66
CA PHE A 182 -8.41 5.93 14.08
C PHE A 182 -9.40 6.66 15.01
N PRO A 183 -9.85 7.90 14.71
CA PRO A 183 -10.85 8.58 15.54
C PRO A 183 -12.20 7.87 15.58
N SER A 184 -12.61 7.23 14.49
CA SER A 184 -13.85 6.44 14.45
C SER A 184 -13.76 5.20 15.35
N ILE A 185 -12.58 4.58 15.44
CA ILE A 185 -12.30 3.46 16.35
C ILE A 185 -12.39 3.94 17.78
N ILE A 186 -11.77 5.07 18.14
CA ILE A 186 -11.86 5.66 19.51
C ILE A 186 -13.31 5.92 19.90
N LEU A 187 -14.13 6.43 18.99
CA LEU A 187 -15.55 6.67 19.25
C LEU A 187 -16.34 5.40 19.57
N SER A 188 -15.99 4.30 18.95
CA SER A 188 -16.59 3.00 19.26
C SER A 188 -16.40 2.61 20.72
N PHE A 189 -15.28 3.05 21.35
CA PHE A 189 -15.06 2.87 22.80
C PHE A 189 -15.92 3.80 23.67
N VAL A 190 -16.04 5.08 23.25
CA VAL A 190 -16.75 6.09 24.06
C VAL A 190 -18.26 5.89 24.02
N GLY A 191 -18.79 5.24 22.98
CA GLY A 191 -20.21 4.88 22.84
C GLY A 191 -21.16 6.05 22.59
N ASN A 192 -20.65 7.23 22.36
CA ASN A 192 -21.42 8.43 22.04
C ASN A 192 -21.32 8.71 20.55
N SER A 193 -22.27 8.23 19.78
CA SER A 193 -22.35 8.49 18.32
C SER A 193 -22.82 9.92 18.01
N ASP A 194 -23.39 10.65 18.95
CA ASP A 194 -23.91 12.01 18.79
C ASP A 194 -23.08 13.05 19.55
N ILE A 195 -21.80 13.15 19.22
CA ILE A 195 -21.00 14.30 19.70
C ILE A 195 -21.44 15.53 18.91
N LYS A 196 -22.19 16.43 19.59
CA LYS A 196 -22.60 17.73 19.04
C LYS A 196 -21.45 18.72 19.11
N GLY A 197 -21.37 19.64 18.15
CA GLY A 197 -20.35 20.70 18.12
C GLY A 197 -19.16 20.39 17.23
N ILE A 198 -18.04 21.06 17.48
CA ILE A 198 -16.81 21.00 16.67
C ILE A 198 -16.25 19.58 16.60
N GLY A 199 -16.31 18.82 17.71
CA GLY A 199 -15.87 17.44 17.76
C GLY A 199 -16.66 16.53 16.83
N GLY A 200 -17.99 16.64 16.78
CA GLY A 200 -18.84 15.87 15.88
C GLY A 200 -18.59 16.22 14.40
N THR A 201 -18.29 17.49 14.09
CA THR A 201 -17.93 17.91 12.74
C THR A 201 -16.58 17.34 12.31
N LEU A 202 -15.58 17.36 13.18
CA LEU A 202 -14.26 16.75 12.92
C LEU A 202 -14.37 15.26 12.63
N ILE A 203 -15.18 14.53 13.40
CA ILE A 203 -15.40 13.10 13.19
C ILE A 203 -16.09 12.82 11.86
N LYS A 204 -17.10 13.62 11.51
CA LYS A 204 -17.76 13.51 10.20
C LYS A 204 -16.80 13.79 9.05
N MET A 205 -15.86 14.73 9.20
CA MET A 205 -14.80 15.01 8.22
C MET A 205 -13.82 13.84 8.06
N LEU A 206 -13.51 13.13 9.15
CA LEU A 206 -12.58 12.01 9.12
C LEU A 206 -13.20 10.71 8.58
N ASN A 207 -14.53 10.63 8.53
CA ASN A 207 -15.24 9.48 7.98
C ASN A 207 -15.40 9.62 6.46
N SER A 208 -14.76 8.75 5.71
CA SER A 208 -14.73 8.76 4.24
C SER A 208 -16.11 8.62 3.57
N ASN A 209 -17.08 8.04 4.27
CA ASN A 209 -18.44 7.88 3.74
C ASN A 209 -19.20 9.22 3.59
N ASN A 210 -18.73 10.28 4.27
CA ASN A 210 -19.37 11.59 4.28
C ASN A 210 -18.73 12.59 3.31
N TRP A 211 -17.63 12.27 2.63
CA TRP A 211 -16.84 13.25 1.87
C TRP A 211 -17.55 13.85 0.66
N PHE A 212 -18.50 13.17 0.07
CA PHE A 212 -19.28 13.67 -1.07
C PHE A 212 -20.76 13.87 -0.73
N ASP A 213 -21.09 14.04 0.56
CA ASP A 213 -22.45 14.32 0.97
C ASP A 213 -22.82 15.80 0.70
N LYS A 214 -23.81 16.01 -0.16
CA LYS A 214 -24.31 17.36 -0.50
C LYS A 214 -24.90 18.10 0.70
N THR A 215 -25.33 17.37 1.74
CA THR A 215 -25.93 17.97 2.94
C THR A 215 -24.90 18.55 3.90
N ASN A 216 -23.65 18.05 3.84
CA ASN A 216 -22.57 18.48 4.73
C ASN A 216 -21.28 18.76 3.94
N PRO A 217 -21.17 19.88 3.21
CA PRO A 217 -19.99 20.17 2.38
C PRO A 217 -18.70 20.29 3.19
N VAL A 218 -18.78 20.61 4.49
CA VAL A 218 -17.63 20.70 5.40
C VAL A 218 -16.95 19.33 5.57
N ALA A 219 -17.69 18.23 5.46
CA ALA A 219 -17.11 16.89 5.53
C ALA A 219 -16.13 16.62 4.38
N SER A 220 -16.31 17.26 3.22
CA SER A 220 -15.39 17.14 2.08
C SER A 220 -13.97 17.67 2.34
N LEU A 221 -13.77 18.49 3.38
CA LEU A 221 -12.43 18.88 3.83
C LEU A 221 -11.60 17.68 4.29
N GLY A 222 -12.26 16.61 4.74
CA GLY A 222 -11.60 15.35 5.07
C GLY A 222 -10.89 14.73 3.87
N LEU A 223 -11.43 14.86 2.66
CA LEU A 223 -10.78 14.41 1.44
C LEU A 223 -9.46 15.18 1.18
N ILE A 224 -9.47 16.49 1.40
CA ILE A 224 -8.26 17.31 1.25
C ILE A 224 -7.20 16.86 2.25
N LEU A 225 -7.59 16.65 3.51
CA LEU A 225 -6.69 16.13 4.54
C LEU A 225 -6.14 14.75 4.16
N TYR A 226 -6.98 13.87 3.63
CA TYR A 226 -6.55 12.56 3.14
C TYR A 226 -5.51 12.67 2.02
N ILE A 227 -5.73 13.54 1.04
CA ILE A 227 -4.78 13.80 -0.06
C ILE A 227 -3.43 14.29 0.48
N VAL A 228 -3.47 15.25 1.40
CA VAL A 228 -2.25 15.78 2.04
C VAL A 228 -1.50 14.69 2.79
N LEU A 229 -2.21 13.83 3.53
CA LEU A 229 -1.62 12.70 4.24
C LEU A 229 -0.99 11.68 3.28
N VAL A 230 -1.65 11.33 2.17
CA VAL A 230 -1.10 10.42 1.16
C VAL A 230 0.21 10.97 0.60
N ILE A 231 0.24 12.25 0.22
CA ILE A 231 1.45 12.90 -0.29
C ILE A 231 2.55 12.93 0.78
N PHE A 232 2.21 13.34 2.00
CA PHE A 232 3.14 13.37 3.13
C PHE A 232 3.77 11.99 3.37
N PHE A 233 2.96 10.94 3.45
CA PHE A 233 3.48 9.58 3.67
C PHE A 233 4.26 9.03 2.47
N ALA A 234 3.94 9.45 1.24
CA ALA A 234 4.73 9.08 0.08
C ALA A 234 6.16 9.61 0.17
N TYR A 235 6.32 10.88 0.54
CA TYR A 235 7.65 11.48 0.78
C TYR A 235 8.34 10.83 1.98
N PHE A 236 7.65 10.70 3.10
CA PHE A 236 8.19 10.14 4.33
C PHE A 236 8.69 8.70 4.11
N TYR A 237 7.89 7.83 3.53
CA TYR A 237 8.25 6.44 3.30
C TYR A 237 9.40 6.30 2.29
N THR A 238 9.37 7.08 1.23
CA THR A 238 10.45 7.04 0.23
C THR A 238 11.77 7.52 0.81
N SER A 239 11.77 8.52 1.71
CA SER A 239 12.98 9.00 2.37
C SER A 239 13.62 7.94 3.30
N ILE A 240 12.82 7.02 3.82
CA ILE A 240 13.32 5.91 4.65
C ILE A 240 13.84 4.76 3.78
N THR A 241 13.14 4.44 2.68
CA THR A 241 13.45 3.27 1.85
C THR A 241 14.58 3.51 0.86
N PHE A 242 14.77 4.74 0.42
CA PHE A 242 15.81 5.11 -0.53
C PHE A 242 16.75 6.15 0.07
N ASN A 243 18.03 5.77 0.23
CA ASN A 243 19.08 6.65 0.73
C ASN A 243 20.00 7.10 -0.42
N PRO A 244 19.83 8.34 -0.94
CA PRO A 244 20.64 8.85 -2.05
C PRO A 244 22.13 8.92 -1.74
N MET A 245 22.50 9.17 -0.47
CA MET A 245 23.89 9.23 -0.03
C MET A 245 24.56 7.86 -0.16
N GLU A 246 23.90 6.81 0.31
CA GLU A 246 24.42 5.44 0.23
C GLU A 246 24.57 4.97 -1.22
N VAL A 247 23.59 5.28 -2.07
CA VAL A 247 23.63 4.96 -3.50
C VAL A 247 24.79 5.69 -4.19
N ALA A 248 24.98 6.98 -3.91
CA ALA A 248 26.07 7.77 -4.49
C ALA A 248 27.45 7.29 -4.01
N ASP A 249 27.58 6.93 -2.73
CA ASP A 249 28.83 6.41 -2.17
C ASP A 249 29.17 5.02 -2.72
N ASN A 250 28.20 4.12 -2.83
CA ASN A 250 28.38 2.80 -3.43
C ASN A 250 28.80 2.91 -4.90
N MET A 251 28.16 3.80 -5.64
CA MET A 251 28.50 4.08 -7.03
C MET A 251 29.94 4.61 -7.13
N LYS A 252 30.32 5.58 -6.27
CA LYS A 252 31.68 6.13 -6.23
C LYS A 252 32.73 5.06 -5.91
N LYS A 253 32.48 4.19 -4.92
CA LYS A 253 33.36 3.08 -4.54
C LYS A 253 33.58 2.09 -5.70
N GLN A 254 32.58 1.89 -6.54
CA GLN A 254 32.66 1.02 -7.70
C GLN A 254 33.26 1.71 -8.94
N GLY A 255 33.63 3.00 -8.83
CA GLY A 255 34.15 3.78 -9.94
C GLY A 255 33.11 4.20 -10.97
N GLY A 256 31.82 4.18 -10.56
CA GLY A 256 30.69 4.65 -11.36
C GLY A 256 30.44 6.15 -11.22
N PHE A 257 29.95 6.76 -12.26
CA PHE A 257 29.54 8.17 -12.27
C PHE A 257 28.35 8.38 -13.22
N ILE A 258 27.58 9.42 -12.94
CA ILE A 258 26.50 9.85 -13.82
C ILE A 258 27.11 10.82 -14.85
N PRO A 259 26.91 10.62 -16.17
CA PRO A 259 27.44 11.53 -17.19
C PRO A 259 27.03 12.98 -16.94
N GLY A 260 28.00 13.88 -16.92
CA GLY A 260 27.76 15.31 -16.69
C GLY A 260 27.66 15.73 -15.21
N ILE A 261 27.74 14.81 -14.24
CA ILE A 261 27.63 15.10 -12.81
C ILE A 261 28.90 14.63 -12.09
N ARG A 262 29.47 15.51 -11.23
CA ARG A 262 30.66 15.16 -10.46
C ARG A 262 30.32 14.10 -9.38
N PRO A 263 31.12 13.03 -9.24
CA PRO A 263 30.93 12.04 -8.19
C PRO A 263 31.02 12.69 -6.79
N GLY A 264 30.17 12.25 -5.87
CA GLY A 264 30.10 12.73 -4.49
C GLY A 264 28.87 13.59 -4.21
N LYS A 265 29.04 14.73 -3.53
CA LYS A 265 27.91 15.58 -3.09
C LYS A 265 26.97 16.00 -4.22
N SER A 266 27.53 16.40 -5.39
CA SER A 266 26.72 16.79 -6.55
C SER A 266 25.83 15.65 -7.05
N THR A 267 26.28 14.40 -6.95
CA THR A 267 25.47 13.23 -7.29
C THR A 267 24.33 13.02 -6.29
N VAL A 268 24.59 13.21 -5.00
CA VAL A 268 23.56 13.14 -3.94
C VAL A 268 22.49 14.21 -4.16
N ASP A 269 22.89 15.45 -4.41
CA ASP A 269 21.97 16.58 -4.65
C ASP A 269 21.11 16.34 -5.91
N TYR A 270 21.70 15.82 -6.97
CA TYR A 270 20.98 15.44 -8.17
C TYR A 270 19.95 14.34 -7.93
N LEU A 271 20.34 13.26 -7.21
CA LEU A 271 19.44 12.16 -6.87
C LEU A 271 18.29 12.62 -5.98
N ASN A 272 18.56 13.49 -4.98
CA ASN A 272 17.53 14.07 -4.12
C ASN A 272 16.50 14.89 -4.90
N ASN A 273 16.97 15.78 -5.77
CA ASN A 273 16.07 16.58 -6.60
C ASN A 273 15.23 15.71 -7.53
N LEU A 274 15.86 14.74 -8.21
CA LEU A 274 15.16 13.82 -9.09
C LEU A 274 14.10 13.00 -8.34
N LEU A 275 14.44 12.49 -7.17
CA LEU A 275 13.51 11.74 -6.32
C LEU A 275 12.32 12.59 -5.92
N SER A 276 12.54 13.85 -5.50
CA SER A 276 11.43 14.74 -5.13
C SER A 276 10.42 14.89 -6.24
N TYR A 277 10.85 15.06 -7.49
CA TYR A 277 9.93 15.13 -8.64
C TYR A 277 9.22 13.80 -8.90
N ILE A 278 9.95 12.69 -8.86
CA ILE A 278 9.40 11.36 -9.11
C ILE A 278 8.37 11.00 -8.03
N ILE A 279 8.67 11.26 -6.76
CA ILE A 279 7.75 11.02 -5.64
C ILE A 279 6.47 11.83 -5.81
N PHE A 280 6.59 13.11 -6.19
CA PHE A 280 5.41 13.96 -6.39
C PHE A 280 4.50 13.42 -7.49
N ILE A 281 5.07 13.01 -8.63
CA ILE A 281 4.31 12.41 -9.75
C ILE A 281 3.65 11.11 -9.30
N GLY A 282 4.40 10.25 -8.61
CA GLY A 282 3.88 8.99 -8.06
C GLY A 282 2.76 9.21 -7.05
N ALA A 283 2.94 10.13 -6.11
CA ALA A 283 1.94 10.48 -5.10
C ALA A 283 0.68 11.08 -5.72
N ALA A 284 0.82 11.95 -6.73
CA ALA A 284 -0.33 12.49 -7.46
C ALA A 284 -1.11 11.38 -8.18
N GLY A 285 -0.42 10.47 -8.86
CA GLY A 285 -1.05 9.31 -9.49
C GLY A 285 -1.75 8.40 -8.49
N LEU A 286 -1.10 8.08 -7.38
CA LEU A 286 -1.69 7.30 -6.29
C LEU A 286 -2.94 7.97 -5.72
N THR A 287 -2.90 9.29 -5.53
CA THR A 287 -4.02 10.08 -5.02
C THR A 287 -5.22 10.00 -5.97
N ILE A 288 -5.01 10.16 -7.28
CA ILE A 288 -6.08 10.03 -8.27
C ILE A 288 -6.76 8.68 -8.15
N VAL A 289 -5.98 7.59 -8.13
CA VAL A 289 -6.53 6.23 -8.00
C VAL A 289 -7.23 6.02 -6.67
N ALA A 290 -6.68 6.55 -5.57
CA ALA A 290 -7.25 6.40 -4.23
C ALA A 290 -8.58 7.15 -4.04
N VAL A 291 -8.78 8.28 -4.74
CA VAL A 291 -10.00 9.10 -4.63
C VAL A 291 -11.17 8.53 -5.44
N ILE A 292 -10.91 7.77 -6.49
CA ILE A 292 -11.96 7.19 -7.37
C ILE A 292 -13.07 6.47 -6.59
N PRO A 293 -12.79 5.56 -5.62
CA PRO A 293 -13.85 4.87 -4.87
C PRO A 293 -14.72 5.81 -4.05
N PHE A 294 -14.10 6.82 -3.43
CA PHE A 294 -14.85 7.79 -2.63
C PHE A 294 -15.79 8.61 -3.49
N PHE A 295 -15.38 8.92 -4.72
CA PHE A 295 -16.25 9.55 -5.70
C PHE A 295 -17.45 8.65 -6.06
N PHE A 296 -17.22 7.36 -6.34
CA PHE A 296 -18.30 6.42 -6.64
C PHE A 296 -19.24 6.22 -5.46
N ASN A 297 -18.71 6.05 -4.25
CA ASN A 297 -19.53 5.88 -3.05
C ASN A 297 -20.36 7.13 -2.73
N GLY A 298 -19.77 8.32 -2.87
CA GLY A 298 -20.45 9.58 -2.56
C GLY A 298 -21.52 9.98 -3.57
N PHE A 299 -21.22 9.88 -4.87
CA PHE A 299 -22.19 10.28 -5.91
C PHE A 299 -23.25 9.23 -6.19
N PHE A 300 -22.88 7.96 -6.19
CA PHE A 300 -23.77 6.87 -6.59
C PHE A 300 -24.28 6.05 -5.42
N LYS A 301 -23.84 6.31 -4.18
CA LYS A 301 -24.16 5.55 -2.96
C LYS A 301 -23.93 4.03 -3.14
N ALA A 302 -23.01 3.67 -4.02
CA ALA A 302 -22.58 2.32 -4.24
C ALA A 302 -21.53 1.99 -3.19
N ASN A 303 -21.91 1.32 -2.09
CA ASN A 303 -20.96 0.82 -1.08
C ASN A 303 -20.11 -0.31 -1.66
N VAL A 304 -19.19 0.04 -2.53
CA VAL A 304 -18.27 -0.88 -3.17
C VAL A 304 -16.93 -0.79 -2.44
N SER A 305 -16.46 -1.90 -1.90
CA SER A 305 -15.10 -1.99 -1.33
C SER A 305 -14.02 -2.11 -2.43
N PHE A 306 -14.46 -2.40 -3.67
CA PHE A 306 -13.64 -2.46 -4.86
C PHE A 306 -13.22 -1.05 -5.29
N GLY A 307 -12.22 -0.53 -4.60
CA GLY A 307 -11.71 0.81 -4.80
C GLY A 307 -10.32 0.85 -5.38
N GLY A 308 -9.88 2.05 -5.74
CA GLY A 308 -8.55 2.27 -6.31
C GLY A 308 -7.42 1.70 -5.44
N THR A 309 -7.55 1.75 -4.11
CA THR A 309 -6.58 1.16 -3.17
C THR A 309 -6.48 -0.35 -3.32
N SER A 310 -7.61 -1.04 -3.43
CA SER A 310 -7.65 -2.49 -3.63
C SER A 310 -6.99 -2.90 -4.95
N LEU A 311 -7.27 -2.17 -6.02
CA LEU A 311 -6.64 -2.41 -7.33
C LEU A 311 -5.15 -2.15 -7.32
N ILE A 312 -4.68 -1.11 -6.61
CA ILE A 312 -3.24 -0.84 -6.46
C ILE A 312 -2.58 -1.99 -5.72
N ILE A 313 -3.17 -2.48 -4.63
CA ILE A 313 -2.64 -3.61 -3.86
C ILE A 313 -2.56 -4.86 -4.73
N ILE A 314 -3.65 -5.21 -5.43
CA ILE A 314 -3.70 -6.36 -6.33
C ILE A 314 -2.60 -6.29 -7.39
N ALA A 315 -2.51 -5.17 -8.11
CA ALA A 315 -1.53 -4.99 -9.17
C ALA A 315 -0.09 -4.99 -8.63
N SER A 316 0.17 -4.32 -7.50
CA SER A 316 1.51 -4.27 -6.90
C SER A 316 1.97 -5.66 -6.46
N VAL A 317 1.11 -6.42 -5.77
CA VAL A 317 1.44 -7.75 -5.27
C VAL A 317 1.67 -8.73 -6.42
N ILE A 318 0.82 -8.70 -7.45
CA ILE A 318 0.98 -9.55 -8.63
C ILE A 318 2.29 -9.24 -9.34
N LEU A 319 2.58 -7.96 -9.62
CA LEU A 319 3.81 -7.57 -10.31
C LEU A 319 5.07 -7.92 -9.50
N GLU A 320 5.04 -7.72 -8.18
CA GLU A 320 6.15 -8.07 -7.30
C GLU A 320 6.39 -9.58 -7.28
N THR A 321 5.32 -10.36 -7.17
CA THR A 321 5.39 -11.83 -7.17
C THR A 321 5.89 -12.37 -8.50
N LEU A 322 5.41 -11.83 -9.63
CA LEU A 322 5.89 -12.21 -10.95
C LEU A 322 7.39 -11.95 -11.12
N LYS A 323 7.88 -10.76 -10.72
CA LYS A 323 9.31 -10.43 -10.76
C LYS A 323 10.15 -11.38 -9.91
N GLN A 324 9.63 -11.79 -8.75
CA GLN A 324 10.32 -12.74 -7.88
C GLN A 324 10.36 -14.13 -8.50
N ILE A 325 9.27 -14.61 -9.13
CA ILE A 325 9.23 -15.87 -9.87
C ILE A 325 10.24 -15.84 -11.02
N GLU A 326 10.25 -14.77 -11.82
CA GLU A 326 11.22 -14.60 -12.92
C GLU A 326 12.66 -14.67 -12.42
N SER A 327 12.96 -14.00 -11.31
CA SER A 327 14.28 -14.02 -10.69
C SER A 327 14.68 -15.43 -10.24
N MET A 328 13.76 -16.18 -9.62
CA MET A 328 14.00 -17.55 -9.19
C MET A 328 14.22 -18.52 -10.39
N MET A 329 13.47 -18.30 -11.47
CA MET A 329 13.63 -19.09 -12.70
C MET A 329 14.99 -18.85 -13.37
N LEU A 330 15.45 -17.60 -13.42
CA LEU A 330 16.77 -17.27 -13.97
C LEU A 330 17.90 -17.95 -13.19
N VAL A 331 17.83 -17.92 -11.84
CA VAL A 331 18.84 -18.60 -10.98
C VAL A 331 18.84 -20.11 -11.20
N ARG A 332 17.69 -20.73 -11.44
CA ARG A 332 17.56 -22.16 -11.69
C ARG A 332 18.17 -22.57 -13.06
N ASN A 333 17.94 -21.77 -14.09
CA ASN A 333 18.53 -22.03 -15.40
C ASN A 333 20.06 -21.91 -15.40
N TYR A 334 20.64 -21.03 -14.58
CA TYR A 334 22.09 -20.89 -14.44
C TYR A 334 22.75 -22.10 -13.75
N LYS A 335 22.05 -22.78 -12.83
CA LYS A 335 22.55 -24.01 -12.18
C LYS A 335 22.56 -25.21 -13.13
N GLY A 336 21.69 -25.25 -14.13
CA GLY A 336 21.68 -26.29 -15.16
C GLY A 336 22.89 -26.24 -16.10
N PHE A 337 23.49 -25.08 -16.31
CA PHE A 337 24.70 -24.90 -17.15
C PHE A 337 26.03 -25.25 -16.46
N LEU A 338 26.03 -25.41 -15.14
CA LEU A 338 27.25 -25.66 -14.35
C LEU A 338 27.37 -27.16 -13.94
N ASN A 339 26.43 -28.01 -14.31
CA ASN A 339 26.39 -29.43 -13.97
C ASN A 339 26.55 -30.35 -15.20
N ASP A 340 27.01 -29.83 -16.37
CA ASP A 340 27.46 -30.60 -17.54
C ASP A 340 29.01 -30.54 -17.70
#